data_a456881827fa0f31113a0d75c5495c31
#
_entry.id   a456881827fa0f31113a0d75c5495c31
#
_cell.length_a   1.000
_cell.length_b   1.000
_cell.length_c   1.000
_cell.angle_alpha   90.00
_cell.angle_beta   90.00
_cell.angle_gamma   90.00
#
_symmetry.space_group_name_H-M   'P 1'
#
loop_
_entity.id
_entity.type
_entity.pdbx_description
1 polymer ?
#
loop_
_entity_poly.entity_id
_entity_poly.type
_entity_poly.pdbx_seq_one_letter_code
_entity_poly.pdbx_strand_id
1 'polypeptide(L)'
;MKTKTVSILLMAAMALSLAACGFSNSTDSSSKSSSKVESTSASSASSEAESASSTESTADGEVFDDTTVTVFAAKSLNSVMETLISEYNRTQPNVKLVGSYDSSGTLMTQIEEGASCDVFFSAAAKQMDQLEGEELLVEGTRHNIVNNQVCVVTYEGSNTQVTGLEDLNKASSIALADGSVPVGKYTREALVKAGILEKADDVSAITTKQVSEALGGVEINECANVGAVTSAVAEGSNEVGTVYYSDTYGLEDRLKVLQVVPYDLTGNVIYPAAQVVNKEADETEQAASKDFVEFLTSDEAAAIFRNYYFDTEVE
;
A
#
# COMPACT_ATOMS: atom_id res chain seq x y z
N MET A 1 -45.87 -8.81 -35.75
CA MET A 1 -46.06 -7.38 -36.04
C MET A 1 -45.05 -6.60 -35.20
N LYS A 2 -44.18 -6.04 -35.87
CA LYS A 2 -43.27 -4.92 -35.76
C LYS A 2 -43.64 -3.85 -34.74
N THR A 3 -42.69 -3.43 -33.89
CA THR A 3 -42.24 -2.01 -33.96
C THR A 3 -40.90 -1.87 -33.24
N LYS A 4 -39.92 -1.41 -33.99
CA LYS A 4 -38.62 -0.91 -33.55
C LYS A 4 -38.80 0.52 -33.06
N THR A 5 -38.19 0.90 -31.94
CA THR A 5 -38.00 2.28 -31.59
C THR A 5 -36.51 2.55 -31.42
N VAL A 6 -36.00 3.39 -32.31
CA VAL A 6 -34.70 4.00 -32.36
C VAL A 6 -34.74 5.19 -31.40
N SER A 7 -33.79 5.34 -30.53
CA SER A 7 -33.57 6.59 -29.77
C SER A 7 -32.16 7.11 -29.97
N ILE A 8 -32.21 8.34 -30.32
CA ILE A 8 -31.24 9.24 -30.90
C ILE A 8 -30.18 9.68 -29.86
N LEU A 9 -28.96 9.70 -30.35
CA LEU A 9 -27.77 10.33 -29.80
C LEU A 9 -27.99 11.83 -29.54
N LEU A 10 -27.59 12.31 -28.37
CA LEU A 10 -27.44 13.75 -28.14
C LEU A 10 -25.99 14.01 -27.66
N MET A 11 -25.16 14.51 -28.58
CA MET A 11 -23.88 15.14 -28.31
C MET A 11 -24.12 16.55 -27.77
N ALA A 12 -23.52 16.88 -26.65
CA ALA A 12 -23.32 18.27 -26.22
C ALA A 12 -21.82 18.54 -26.09
N ALA A 13 -21.34 19.33 -27.05
CA ALA A 13 -20.03 19.95 -27.02
C ALA A 13 -20.07 21.14 -26.06
N MET A 14 -19.12 21.27 -25.16
CA MET A 14 -18.84 22.52 -24.45
C MET A 14 -17.45 23.02 -24.76
N ALA A 15 -17.43 24.24 -25.24
CA ALA A 15 -16.28 24.96 -25.74
C ALA A 15 -15.40 25.55 -24.63
N LEU A 16 -14.11 25.64 -24.96
CA LEU A 16 -13.07 26.36 -24.21
C LEU A 16 -13.38 27.86 -24.09
N SER A 17 -13.02 28.44 -22.97
CA SER A 17 -12.68 29.86 -22.87
C SER A 17 -11.33 30.04 -22.15
N LEU A 18 -10.32 30.42 -22.95
CA LEU A 18 -9.06 31.01 -22.48
C LEU A 18 -9.33 32.45 -22.04
N ALA A 19 -8.80 32.81 -20.87
CA ALA A 19 -8.55 34.20 -20.54
C ALA A 19 -7.08 34.35 -20.12
N ALA A 20 -6.31 34.95 -21.01
CA ALA A 20 -4.97 35.45 -20.75
C ALA A 20 -5.07 36.87 -20.18
N CYS A 21 -4.32 37.15 -19.12
CA CYS A 21 -3.92 38.50 -18.75
C CYS A 21 -2.46 38.44 -18.32
N GLY A 22 -1.60 38.94 -19.21
CA GLY A 22 -0.25 39.34 -18.87
C GLY A 22 -0.24 40.78 -18.33
N PHE A 23 0.72 41.07 -17.46
CA PHE A 23 1.24 42.43 -17.30
C PHE A 23 2.71 42.45 -16.91
N SER A 24 3.40 43.38 -17.53
CA SER A 24 4.79 43.68 -17.76
C SER A 24 5.58 44.13 -16.51
N ASN A 25 6.82 43.70 -16.43
CA ASN A 25 8.12 44.41 -16.51
C ASN A 25 8.29 45.79 -15.84
N SER A 26 9.30 45.92 -14.94
CA SER A 26 10.17 47.08 -14.84
C SER A 26 11.45 46.70 -14.06
N THR A 27 12.56 46.64 -14.76
CA THR A 27 13.92 47.13 -14.60
C THR A 27 14.12 48.13 -13.43
N ASP A 28 15.22 48.05 -12.59
CA ASP A 28 16.55 48.55 -12.89
C ASP A 28 17.46 48.55 -11.64
N SER A 29 18.77 48.40 -11.93
CA SER A 29 19.98 49.03 -11.43
C SER A 29 20.70 48.50 -10.18
N SER A 30 21.75 47.79 -10.47
CA SER A 30 23.18 48.03 -10.21
C SER A 30 23.66 48.52 -8.86
N SER A 31 24.64 47.79 -8.29
CA SER A 31 26.01 48.32 -8.09
C SER A 31 27.02 47.25 -7.68
N LYS A 32 28.16 47.34 -8.34
CA LYS A 32 29.40 46.59 -8.13
C LYS A 32 30.05 46.94 -6.79
N SER A 33 30.72 45.95 -6.17
CA SER A 33 32.08 46.23 -5.62
C SER A 33 32.85 44.92 -5.52
N SER A 34 33.94 44.87 -6.21
CA SER A 34 35.02 43.90 -6.15
C SER A 34 36.02 44.27 -5.06
N SER A 35 36.57 43.25 -4.38
CA SER A 35 37.98 43.31 -3.95
C SER A 35 38.55 41.90 -3.80
N LYS A 36 39.64 41.73 -4.52
CA LYS A 36 40.58 40.65 -4.62
C LYS A 36 41.70 40.91 -3.59
N VAL A 37 42.29 39.88 -3.00
CA VAL A 37 43.73 39.71 -2.58
C VAL A 37 43.81 38.29 -1.98
N GLU A 38 44.41 37.36 -2.62
CA GLU A 38 45.79 36.83 -2.73
C GLU A 38 46.36 36.16 -1.47
N SER A 39 46.61 34.87 -1.69
CA SER A 39 47.71 33.96 -1.32
C SER A 39 48.52 34.19 -0.04
N THR A 40 48.73 33.10 0.70
CA THR A 40 50.07 32.52 0.90
C THR A 40 50.01 31.09 1.45
N SER A 41 50.90 30.26 0.94
CA SER A 41 51.25 28.89 1.29
C SER A 41 52.16 28.80 2.52
N ALA A 42 52.07 27.68 3.24
CA ALA A 42 53.18 26.80 3.69
C ALA A 42 52.72 25.85 4.80
N SER A 43 52.76 24.55 4.51
CA SER A 43 53.77 23.55 4.93
C SER A 43 53.57 22.88 6.29
N SER A 44 53.24 21.58 6.16
CA SER A 44 53.73 20.39 6.90
C SER A 44 53.74 20.34 8.43
N ALA A 45 53.00 19.30 8.96
CA ALA A 45 53.60 18.26 9.81
C ALA A 45 52.60 17.10 10.01
N SER A 46 53.11 15.90 9.83
CA SER A 46 52.52 14.59 10.04
C SER A 46 52.22 14.31 11.51
N SER A 47 51.09 13.63 11.79
CA SER A 47 51.03 12.68 12.90
C SER A 47 50.05 11.56 12.53
N GLU A 48 50.57 10.36 12.50
CA GLU A 48 49.84 9.10 12.42
C GLU A 48 48.90 8.98 13.62
N ALA A 49 47.66 8.58 13.34
CA ALA A 49 46.77 8.00 14.31
C ALA A 49 46.04 6.85 13.62
N GLU A 50 46.17 5.67 14.22
CA GLU A 50 45.63 4.39 13.79
C GLU A 50 44.14 4.45 13.47
N SER A 51 43.83 4.03 12.26
CA SER A 51 42.47 3.77 11.80
C SER A 51 42.00 2.42 12.34
N ALA A 52 41.05 2.43 13.26
CA ALA A 52 40.27 1.26 13.54
C ALA A 52 39.35 0.99 12.33
N SER A 53 39.70 -0.08 11.60
CA SER A 53 38.90 -0.64 10.52
C SER A 53 37.59 -1.20 11.11
N SER A 54 36.50 -0.45 10.99
CA SER A 54 35.18 -1.02 11.00
C SER A 54 34.97 -1.72 9.66
N THR A 55 34.97 -3.03 9.70
CA THR A 55 34.60 -3.88 8.55
C THR A 55 33.14 -3.65 8.26
N GLU A 56 32.81 -2.72 7.35
CA GLU A 56 31.57 -2.73 6.62
C GLU A 56 31.58 -4.00 5.77
N SER A 57 30.68 -4.91 6.09
CA SER A 57 30.34 -6.04 5.24
C SER A 57 29.57 -5.49 4.05
N THR A 58 30.29 -5.11 2.99
CA THR A 58 29.68 -4.92 1.67
C THR A 58 29.38 -6.29 1.13
N ALA A 59 28.12 -6.66 1.07
CA ALA A 59 27.66 -7.70 0.16
C ALA A 59 27.92 -7.16 -1.26
N ASP A 60 28.93 -7.70 -1.95
CA ASP A 60 29.18 -7.47 -3.38
C ASP A 60 28.05 -8.13 -4.19
N GLY A 61 26.85 -7.53 -4.20
CA GLY A 61 25.83 -7.78 -5.19
C GLY A 61 26.15 -7.01 -6.46
N GLU A 62 26.07 -7.64 -7.62
CA GLU A 62 26.20 -6.94 -8.90
C GLU A 62 25.13 -5.84 -9.00
N VAL A 63 25.53 -4.60 -9.30
CA VAL A 63 24.62 -3.47 -9.47
C VAL A 63 24.03 -3.56 -10.89
N PHE A 64 22.71 -3.52 -10.98
CA PHE A 64 22.02 -3.55 -12.27
C PHE A 64 22.28 -2.28 -13.09
N ASP A 65 22.17 -2.38 -14.41
CA ASP A 65 22.05 -1.23 -15.31
C ASP A 65 20.74 -0.47 -15.06
N ASP A 66 20.63 0.74 -15.63
CA ASP A 66 19.43 1.58 -15.50
C ASP A 66 18.18 0.83 -15.96
N THR A 67 17.26 0.57 -15.05
CA THR A 67 16.00 -0.11 -15.34
C THR A 67 14.85 0.41 -14.48
N THR A 68 13.61 0.12 -14.88
CA THR A 68 12.41 0.46 -14.13
C THR A 68 11.62 -0.81 -13.83
N VAL A 69 11.28 -1.03 -12.56
CA VAL A 69 10.45 -2.15 -12.09
C VAL A 69 9.12 -1.59 -11.59
N THR A 70 8.03 -2.08 -12.16
CA THR A 70 6.65 -1.69 -11.78
C THR A 70 6.13 -2.65 -10.71
N VAL A 71 5.79 -2.09 -9.54
CA VAL A 71 5.31 -2.85 -8.40
C VAL A 71 3.83 -2.56 -8.16
N PHE A 72 2.97 -3.57 -8.26
CA PHE A 72 1.59 -3.49 -7.81
C PHE A 72 1.52 -3.99 -6.36
N ALA A 73 1.21 -3.11 -5.44
CA ALA A 73 1.17 -3.42 -4.02
C ALA A 73 -0.16 -3.05 -3.36
N ALA A 74 -0.62 -3.89 -2.44
CA ALA A 74 -1.83 -3.62 -1.67
C ALA A 74 -1.79 -2.23 -1.03
N LYS A 75 -2.94 -1.56 -0.92
CA LYS A 75 -3.05 -0.18 -0.42
C LYS A 75 -2.44 0.01 0.98
N SER A 76 -2.54 -1.00 1.84
CA SER A 76 -1.94 -1.02 3.18
C SER A 76 -0.40 -1.02 3.19
N LEU A 77 0.24 -1.32 2.06
CA LEU A 77 1.70 -1.30 1.93
C LEU A 77 2.24 0.09 1.54
N ASN A 78 1.37 1.02 1.13
CA ASN A 78 1.79 2.30 0.54
C ASN A 78 2.84 3.04 1.40
N SER A 79 2.64 3.13 2.70
CA SER A 79 3.55 3.88 3.58
C SER A 79 4.89 3.19 3.79
N VAL A 80 4.91 1.86 3.94
CA VAL A 80 6.15 1.09 4.16
C VAL A 80 6.99 0.97 2.88
N MET A 81 6.34 0.93 1.71
CA MET A 81 7.02 0.79 0.42
C MET A 81 7.99 1.92 0.12
N GLU A 82 7.71 3.15 0.52
CA GLU A 82 8.64 4.27 0.35
C GLU A 82 9.96 4.02 1.06
N THR A 83 9.92 3.50 2.28
CA THR A 83 11.12 3.17 3.06
C THR A 83 11.84 1.94 2.50
N LEU A 84 11.09 0.90 2.09
CA LEU A 84 11.66 -0.30 1.46
C LEU A 84 12.37 0.04 0.15
N ILE A 85 11.76 0.86 -0.71
CA ILE A 85 12.35 1.34 -1.95
C ILE A 85 13.62 2.13 -1.67
N SER A 86 13.59 3.03 -0.69
CA SER A 86 14.77 3.81 -0.30
C SER A 86 15.91 2.94 0.20
N GLU A 87 15.61 1.89 0.98
CA GLU A 87 16.63 0.95 1.47
C GLU A 87 17.20 0.10 0.34
N TYR A 88 16.34 -0.47 -0.52
CA TYR A 88 16.76 -1.24 -1.70
C TYR A 88 17.68 -0.43 -2.62
N ASN A 89 17.34 0.83 -2.86
CA ASN A 89 18.15 1.72 -3.73
C ASN A 89 19.52 2.08 -3.14
N ARG A 90 19.85 1.72 -1.89
CA ARG A 90 21.22 1.87 -1.34
C ARG A 90 22.17 0.85 -1.95
N THR A 91 21.68 -0.31 -2.34
CA THR A 91 22.44 -1.36 -3.01
C THR A 91 22.24 -1.39 -4.51
N GLN A 92 21.04 -1.00 -4.97
CA GLN A 92 20.64 -0.99 -6.39
C GLN A 92 20.22 0.42 -6.84
N PRO A 93 21.16 1.39 -6.95
CA PRO A 93 20.84 2.80 -7.19
C PRO A 93 20.29 3.08 -8.59
N ASN A 94 20.48 2.18 -9.54
CA ASN A 94 20.05 2.33 -10.93
C ASN A 94 18.68 1.68 -11.19
N VAL A 95 18.10 0.99 -10.20
CA VAL A 95 16.76 0.40 -10.31
C VAL A 95 15.72 1.40 -9.84
N LYS A 96 14.88 1.88 -10.74
CA LYS A 96 13.75 2.74 -10.40
C LYS A 96 12.52 1.88 -10.11
N LEU A 97 12.10 1.82 -8.85
CA LEU A 97 10.86 1.16 -8.46
C LEU A 97 9.67 2.11 -8.55
N VAL A 98 8.63 1.73 -9.28
CA VAL A 98 7.39 2.52 -9.47
C VAL A 98 6.22 1.76 -8.90
N GLY A 99 5.66 2.26 -7.78
CA GLY A 99 4.54 1.61 -7.09
C GLY A 99 3.17 2.05 -7.58
N SER A 100 2.25 1.09 -7.76
CA SER A 100 0.81 1.32 -7.92
C SER A 100 0.08 0.68 -6.73
N TYR A 101 -0.80 1.44 -6.07
CA TYR A 101 -1.37 1.05 -4.77
C TYR A 101 -2.90 1.09 -4.77
N ASP A 102 -3.53 -0.08 -4.74
CA ASP A 102 -4.98 -0.24 -4.63
C ASP A 102 -5.35 -1.51 -3.87
N SER A 103 -6.61 -1.92 -3.86
CA SER A 103 -7.00 -3.22 -3.32
C SER A 103 -6.30 -4.35 -4.09
N SER A 104 -5.90 -5.41 -3.39
CA SER A 104 -5.24 -6.55 -4.05
C SER A 104 -6.11 -7.17 -5.14
N GLY A 105 -7.45 -7.14 -4.97
CA GLY A 105 -8.38 -7.63 -5.99
C GLY A 105 -8.38 -6.77 -7.26
N THR A 106 -8.37 -5.44 -7.12
CA THR A 106 -8.29 -4.51 -8.26
C THR A 106 -6.99 -4.69 -9.02
N LEU A 107 -5.86 -4.79 -8.31
CA LEU A 107 -4.55 -4.96 -8.91
C LEU A 107 -4.41 -6.32 -9.61
N MET A 108 -4.93 -7.38 -9.01
CA MET A 108 -5.01 -8.71 -9.63
C MET A 108 -5.76 -8.66 -10.95
N THR A 109 -6.97 -8.06 -10.96
CA THR A 109 -7.76 -7.90 -12.20
C THR A 109 -6.99 -7.12 -13.28
N GLN A 110 -6.23 -6.08 -12.91
CA GLN A 110 -5.38 -5.35 -13.86
C GLN A 110 -4.29 -6.24 -14.45
N ILE A 111 -3.67 -7.11 -13.65
CA ILE A 111 -2.67 -8.09 -14.13
C ILE A 111 -3.33 -9.09 -15.10
N GLU A 112 -4.51 -9.64 -14.75
CA GLU A 112 -5.30 -10.54 -15.60
C GLU A 112 -5.69 -9.89 -16.95
N GLU A 113 -5.97 -8.56 -16.93
CA GLU A 113 -6.27 -7.76 -18.12
C GLU A 113 -5.01 -7.38 -18.93
N GLY A 114 -3.81 -7.75 -18.46
CA GLY A 114 -2.55 -7.56 -19.18
C GLY A 114 -1.86 -6.22 -18.88
N ALA A 115 -2.13 -5.61 -17.73
CA ALA A 115 -1.36 -4.44 -17.31
C ALA A 115 0.12 -4.82 -17.07
N SER A 116 1.04 -3.96 -17.51
CA SER A 116 2.47 -4.13 -17.26
C SER A 116 2.76 -4.03 -15.76
N CYS A 117 3.22 -5.14 -15.19
CA CYS A 117 3.54 -5.28 -13.77
C CYS A 117 4.65 -6.32 -13.62
N ASP A 118 5.67 -6.02 -12.83
CA ASP A 118 6.83 -6.89 -12.61
C ASP A 118 6.77 -7.59 -11.27
N VAL A 119 6.23 -6.93 -10.25
CA VAL A 119 6.08 -7.48 -8.91
C VAL A 119 4.68 -7.24 -8.39
N PHE A 120 4.02 -8.28 -7.90
CA PHE A 120 2.75 -8.19 -7.19
C PHE A 120 2.95 -8.49 -5.71
N PHE A 121 2.49 -7.57 -4.84
CA PHE A 121 2.54 -7.70 -3.40
C PHE A 121 1.13 -7.57 -2.81
N SER A 122 0.51 -8.71 -2.54
CA SER A 122 -0.89 -8.82 -2.11
C SER A 122 -1.04 -8.77 -0.60
N ALA A 123 -2.20 -8.29 -0.12
CA ALA A 123 -2.62 -8.36 1.29
C ALA A 123 -3.38 -9.66 1.63
N ALA A 124 -3.40 -10.64 0.75
CA ALA A 124 -3.97 -11.96 1.00
C ALA A 124 -3.42 -13.01 0.02
N ALA A 125 -3.36 -14.25 0.47
CA ALA A 125 -2.94 -15.39 -0.34
C ALA A 125 -3.89 -15.67 -1.53
N LYS A 126 -5.21 -15.46 -1.35
CA LYS A 126 -6.23 -15.77 -2.37
C LYS A 126 -5.92 -15.18 -3.76
N GLN A 127 -5.53 -13.91 -3.83
CA GLN A 127 -5.22 -13.26 -5.11
C GLN A 127 -3.93 -13.80 -5.72
N MET A 128 -2.96 -14.13 -4.88
CA MET A 128 -1.71 -14.75 -5.33
C MET A 128 -1.96 -16.17 -5.85
N ASP A 129 -2.79 -16.96 -5.15
CA ASP A 129 -3.18 -18.32 -5.55
C ASP A 129 -3.89 -18.31 -6.91
N GLN A 130 -4.71 -17.30 -7.18
CA GLN A 130 -5.41 -17.15 -8.46
C GLN A 130 -4.42 -16.87 -9.60
N LEU A 131 -3.55 -15.86 -9.46
CA LEU A 131 -2.54 -15.55 -10.49
C LEU A 131 -1.56 -16.70 -10.72
N GLU A 132 -1.19 -17.43 -9.66
CA GLU A 132 -0.33 -18.62 -9.77
C GLU A 132 -1.05 -19.74 -10.54
N GLY A 133 -2.33 -19.99 -10.27
CA GLY A 133 -3.16 -20.94 -11.00
C GLY A 133 -3.41 -20.58 -12.47
N GLU A 134 -3.27 -19.30 -12.82
CA GLU A 134 -3.37 -18.78 -14.18
C GLU A 134 -2.01 -18.67 -14.90
N GLU A 135 -0.93 -19.13 -14.26
CA GLU A 135 0.44 -19.09 -14.79
C GLU A 135 0.93 -17.64 -15.08
N LEU A 136 0.40 -16.65 -14.30
CA LEU A 136 0.77 -15.24 -14.42
C LEU A 136 1.90 -14.84 -13.46
N LEU A 137 2.37 -15.74 -12.59
CA LEU A 137 3.53 -15.55 -11.73
C LEU A 137 4.73 -16.34 -12.25
N VAL A 138 5.93 -15.81 -12.01
CA VAL A 138 7.17 -16.54 -12.32
C VAL A 138 7.35 -17.62 -11.26
N GLU A 139 7.51 -18.87 -11.71
CA GLU A 139 7.63 -20.04 -10.85
C GLU A 139 8.78 -19.90 -9.83
N GLY A 140 8.51 -20.21 -8.57
CA GLY A 140 9.50 -20.20 -7.50
C GLY A 140 9.86 -18.82 -6.95
N THR A 141 9.17 -17.74 -7.36
CA THR A 141 9.43 -16.38 -6.85
C THR A 141 8.45 -15.94 -5.77
N ARG A 142 7.41 -16.72 -5.48
CA ARG A 142 6.42 -16.41 -4.45
C ARG A 142 6.99 -16.65 -3.06
N HIS A 143 6.92 -15.61 -2.21
CA HIS A 143 7.30 -15.65 -0.79
C HIS A 143 6.20 -15.06 0.08
N ASN A 144 5.98 -15.65 1.25
CA ASN A 144 5.21 -15.02 2.32
C ASN A 144 6.15 -14.01 3.01
N ILE A 145 5.81 -12.73 2.96
CA ILE A 145 6.72 -11.67 3.42
C ILE A 145 6.42 -11.26 4.84
N VAL A 146 5.16 -10.91 5.12
CA VAL A 146 4.72 -10.44 6.44
C VAL A 146 3.31 -10.94 6.76
N ASN A 147 2.98 -10.90 8.04
CA ASN A 147 1.65 -11.05 8.56
C ASN A 147 1.10 -9.69 9.01
N ASN A 148 -0.21 -9.56 9.14
CA ASN A 148 -0.86 -8.35 9.63
C ASN A 148 -2.06 -8.71 10.50
N GLN A 149 -2.61 -7.75 11.23
CA GLN A 149 -3.80 -7.95 12.03
C GLN A 149 -4.87 -6.93 11.66
N VAL A 150 -6.11 -7.37 11.56
CA VAL A 150 -7.26 -6.48 11.47
C VAL A 150 -7.44 -5.77 12.81
N CYS A 151 -7.76 -4.50 12.80
CA CYS A 151 -8.15 -3.76 13.99
C CYS A 151 -9.42 -2.95 13.77
N VAL A 152 -10.16 -2.73 14.85
CA VAL A 152 -11.26 -1.79 14.93
C VAL A 152 -10.71 -0.44 15.38
N VAL A 153 -10.97 0.59 14.61
CA VAL A 153 -10.48 1.95 14.88
C VAL A 153 -11.62 2.96 14.96
N THR A 154 -11.36 4.05 15.65
CA THR A 154 -12.19 5.27 15.65
C THR A 154 -11.29 6.49 15.48
N TYR A 155 -11.86 7.66 15.16
CA TYR A 155 -11.08 8.89 15.11
C TYR A 155 -10.71 9.39 16.51
N GLU A 156 -9.57 10.06 16.64
CA GLU A 156 -9.14 10.60 17.93
C GLU A 156 -10.14 11.66 18.44
N GLY A 157 -10.46 11.60 19.72
CA GLY A 157 -11.50 12.46 20.35
C GLY A 157 -12.94 11.98 20.12
N SER A 158 -13.16 10.83 19.50
CA SER A 158 -14.50 10.20 19.39
C SER A 158 -15.03 9.82 20.78
N ASN A 159 -16.35 9.98 20.97
CA ASN A 159 -17.09 9.50 22.15
C ASN A 159 -17.81 8.16 21.84
N THR A 160 -17.29 7.37 20.95
CA THR A 160 -17.88 6.07 20.57
C THR A 160 -18.10 5.16 21.78
N GLN A 161 -19.17 4.36 21.73
CA GLN A 161 -19.46 3.30 22.69
C GLN A 161 -18.95 1.93 22.20
N VAL A 162 -18.36 1.90 21.01
CA VAL A 162 -17.74 0.70 20.46
C VAL A 162 -16.40 0.48 21.14
N THR A 163 -16.17 -0.74 21.60
CA THR A 163 -14.90 -1.18 22.21
C THR A 163 -14.18 -2.21 21.36
N GLY A 164 -14.85 -2.79 20.37
CA GLY A 164 -14.30 -3.80 19.48
C GLY A 164 -15.33 -4.39 18.53
N LEU A 165 -14.98 -5.54 17.97
CA LEU A 165 -15.75 -6.23 16.94
C LEU A 165 -17.16 -6.63 17.42
N GLU A 166 -17.27 -7.08 18.69
CA GLU A 166 -18.50 -7.63 19.25
C GLU A 166 -19.61 -6.59 19.47
N ASP A 167 -19.25 -5.32 19.52
CA ASP A 167 -20.19 -4.25 19.79
C ASP A 167 -20.22 -3.15 18.70
N LEU A 168 -19.83 -3.50 17.48
CA LEU A 168 -19.95 -2.66 16.29
C LEU A 168 -21.39 -2.15 16.05
N ASN A 169 -22.38 -2.89 16.55
CA ASN A 169 -23.80 -2.49 16.50
C ASN A 169 -24.13 -1.25 17.33
N LYS A 170 -23.21 -0.76 18.16
CA LYS A 170 -23.35 0.50 18.91
C LYS A 170 -22.88 1.73 18.12
N ALA A 171 -22.20 1.52 16.99
CA ALA A 171 -21.74 2.61 16.15
C ALA A 171 -22.91 3.34 15.47
N SER A 172 -22.80 4.63 15.28
CA SER A 172 -23.71 5.40 14.42
C SER A 172 -23.46 5.16 12.94
N SER A 173 -22.19 4.91 12.57
CA SER A 173 -21.77 4.58 11.20
C SER A 173 -20.45 3.84 11.19
N ILE A 174 -20.29 2.94 10.20
CA ILE A 174 -19.07 2.11 10.03
C ILE A 174 -18.52 2.32 8.62
N ALA A 175 -17.22 2.57 8.50
CA ALA A 175 -16.50 2.42 7.25
C ALA A 175 -16.02 0.96 7.14
N LEU A 176 -16.40 0.27 6.08
CA LEU A 176 -16.09 -1.14 5.85
C LEU A 176 -15.68 -1.37 4.41
N ALA A 177 -14.58 -2.02 4.17
CA ALA A 177 -14.19 -2.40 2.82
C ALA A 177 -15.13 -3.47 2.25
N ASP A 178 -15.33 -3.46 0.92
CA ASP A 178 -16.06 -4.50 0.19
C ASP A 178 -15.49 -5.89 0.49
N GLY A 179 -16.33 -6.94 0.37
CA GLY A 179 -15.92 -8.31 0.67
C GLY A 179 -14.84 -8.88 -0.24
N SER A 180 -14.67 -8.35 -1.44
CA SER A 180 -13.59 -8.71 -2.36
C SER A 180 -12.22 -8.13 -1.95
N VAL A 181 -12.24 -7.06 -1.14
CA VAL A 181 -11.04 -6.44 -0.58
C VAL A 181 -10.51 -7.28 0.58
N PRO A 182 -9.21 -7.59 0.68
CA PRO A 182 -8.69 -8.46 1.73
C PRO A 182 -9.11 -8.08 3.16
N VAL A 183 -8.97 -6.83 3.59
CA VAL A 183 -9.41 -6.42 4.93
C VAL A 183 -10.91 -6.60 5.14
N GLY A 184 -11.71 -6.34 4.10
CA GLY A 184 -13.17 -6.56 4.13
C GLY A 184 -13.54 -8.03 4.28
N LYS A 185 -12.80 -8.93 3.61
CA LYS A 185 -12.93 -10.38 3.74
C LYS A 185 -12.56 -10.84 5.16
N TYR A 186 -11.36 -10.47 5.65
CA TYR A 186 -10.92 -10.85 6.99
C TYR A 186 -11.82 -10.30 8.10
N THR A 187 -12.38 -9.10 7.93
CA THR A 187 -13.40 -8.58 8.85
C THR A 187 -14.65 -9.46 8.87
N ARG A 188 -15.14 -9.89 7.71
CA ARG A 188 -16.31 -10.78 7.62
C ARG A 188 -16.00 -12.15 8.22
N GLU A 189 -14.81 -12.70 8.00
CA GLU A 189 -14.36 -13.94 8.65
C GLU A 189 -14.39 -13.83 10.17
N ALA A 190 -13.87 -12.71 10.70
CA ALA A 190 -13.89 -12.46 12.13
C ALA A 190 -15.32 -12.33 12.68
N LEU A 191 -16.21 -11.63 11.98
CA LEU A 191 -17.62 -11.49 12.36
C LEU A 191 -18.36 -12.82 12.32
N VAL A 192 -18.06 -13.70 11.35
CA VAL A 192 -18.63 -15.07 11.29
C VAL A 192 -18.14 -15.92 12.46
N LYS A 193 -16.83 -15.89 12.75
CA LYS A 193 -16.24 -16.67 13.86
C LYS A 193 -16.69 -16.14 15.23
N ALA A 194 -16.94 -14.83 15.35
CA ALA A 194 -17.55 -14.22 16.55
C ALA A 194 -19.07 -14.53 16.68
N GLY A 195 -19.69 -15.16 15.69
CA GLY A 195 -21.11 -15.49 15.71
C GLY A 195 -22.05 -14.31 15.44
N ILE A 196 -21.51 -13.21 14.90
CA ILE A 196 -22.29 -12.00 14.52
C ILE A 196 -22.90 -12.17 13.13
N LEU A 197 -22.16 -12.78 12.20
CA LEU A 197 -22.63 -13.14 10.87
C LEU A 197 -22.89 -14.63 10.77
N GLU A 198 -23.85 -15.00 9.93
CA GLU A 198 -24.09 -16.40 9.58
C GLU A 198 -22.91 -16.96 8.75
N LYS A 199 -22.66 -18.26 8.88
CA LYS A 199 -21.64 -18.95 8.09
C LYS A 199 -22.01 -18.92 6.61
N ALA A 200 -21.02 -18.64 5.78
CA ALA A 200 -21.10 -18.68 4.33
C ALA A 200 -19.96 -19.51 3.75
N ASP A 201 -20.18 -20.17 2.62
CA ASP A 201 -19.13 -20.92 1.92
C ASP A 201 -18.03 -19.99 1.41
N ASP A 202 -18.39 -18.80 0.94
CA ASP A 202 -17.47 -17.72 0.62
C ASP A 202 -17.87 -16.44 1.40
N VAL A 203 -17.11 -16.12 2.42
CA VAL A 203 -17.37 -14.94 3.26
C VAL A 203 -17.18 -13.63 2.47
N SER A 204 -16.41 -13.64 1.38
CA SER A 204 -16.22 -12.46 0.52
C SER A 204 -17.51 -12.09 -0.23
N ALA A 205 -18.43 -13.02 -0.39
CA ALA A 205 -19.74 -12.79 -1.00
C ALA A 205 -20.78 -12.16 -0.04
N ILE A 206 -20.49 -12.10 1.27
CA ILE A 206 -21.37 -11.43 2.24
C ILE A 206 -21.37 -9.94 1.95
N THR A 207 -22.51 -9.42 1.54
CA THR A 207 -22.67 -8.01 1.17
C THR A 207 -22.64 -7.10 2.39
N THR A 208 -22.25 -5.86 2.19
CA THR A 208 -22.27 -4.80 3.23
C THR A 208 -23.67 -4.61 3.82
N LYS A 209 -24.72 -4.81 3.00
CA LYS A 209 -26.11 -4.80 3.47
C LYS A 209 -26.38 -5.92 4.48
N GLN A 210 -25.91 -7.14 4.23
CA GLN A 210 -26.07 -8.25 5.17
C GLN A 210 -25.31 -8.01 6.47
N VAL A 211 -24.11 -7.39 6.40
CA VAL A 211 -23.36 -6.97 7.58
C VAL A 211 -24.15 -5.93 8.39
N SER A 212 -24.70 -4.91 7.71
CA SER A 212 -25.55 -3.89 8.35
C SER A 212 -26.77 -4.52 9.06
N GLU A 213 -27.49 -5.41 8.37
CA GLU A 213 -28.64 -6.11 8.93
C GLU A 213 -28.29 -6.94 10.17
N ALA A 214 -27.16 -7.66 10.16
CA ALA A 214 -26.67 -8.43 11.30
C ALA A 214 -26.27 -7.56 12.49
N LEU A 215 -25.80 -6.33 12.23
CA LEU A 215 -25.47 -5.32 13.24
C LEU A 215 -26.66 -4.45 13.65
N GLY A 216 -27.90 -4.87 13.32
CA GLY A 216 -29.10 -4.16 13.74
C GLY A 216 -29.46 -2.95 12.87
N GLY A 217 -28.94 -2.87 11.65
CA GLY A 217 -29.20 -1.80 10.68
C GLY A 217 -28.28 -0.60 10.80
N VAL A 218 -27.07 -0.76 11.36
CA VAL A 218 -26.06 0.30 11.41
C VAL A 218 -25.73 0.75 9.99
N GLU A 219 -25.58 2.06 9.80
CA GLU A 219 -25.15 2.64 8.52
C GLU A 219 -23.72 2.19 8.20
N ILE A 220 -23.52 1.62 7.01
CA ILE A 220 -22.20 1.21 6.55
C ILE A 220 -21.85 1.96 5.26
N ASN A 221 -20.72 2.65 5.30
CA ASN A 221 -20.05 3.21 4.13
C ASN A 221 -19.13 2.14 3.54
N GLU A 222 -19.49 1.60 2.37
CA GLU A 222 -18.66 0.64 1.66
C GLU A 222 -17.50 1.32 0.97
N CYS A 223 -16.29 0.81 1.21
CA CYS A 223 -15.04 1.37 0.71
C CYS A 223 -14.37 0.41 -0.29
N ALA A 224 -13.78 0.96 -1.34
CA ALA A 224 -13.12 0.20 -2.41
C ALA A 224 -11.76 -0.37 -2.00
N ASN A 225 -11.12 0.17 -0.97
CA ASN A 225 -9.84 -0.31 -0.42
C ASN A 225 -9.68 0.13 1.04
N VAL A 226 -8.65 -0.41 1.74
CA VAL A 226 -8.42 -0.09 3.14
C VAL A 226 -8.04 1.38 3.37
N GLY A 227 -7.32 2.01 2.44
CA GLY A 227 -6.97 3.43 2.55
C GLY A 227 -8.20 4.34 2.57
N ALA A 228 -9.26 3.98 1.84
CA ALA A 228 -10.54 4.69 1.89
C ALA A 228 -11.23 4.53 3.25
N VAL A 229 -11.17 3.33 3.87
CA VAL A 229 -11.65 3.11 5.24
C VAL A 229 -10.88 3.97 6.23
N THR A 230 -9.55 3.91 6.18
CA THR A 230 -8.64 4.68 7.05
C THR A 230 -8.94 6.17 6.98
N SER A 231 -9.06 6.72 5.77
CA SER A 231 -9.39 8.14 5.57
C SER A 231 -10.78 8.48 6.11
N ALA A 232 -11.79 7.66 5.83
CA ALA A 232 -13.17 7.92 6.27
C ALA A 232 -13.29 8.00 7.81
N VAL A 233 -12.54 7.17 8.53
CA VAL A 233 -12.50 7.23 10.00
C VAL A 233 -11.62 8.37 10.49
N ALA A 234 -10.40 8.52 9.96
CA ALA A 234 -9.47 9.57 10.41
C ALA A 234 -10.00 11.00 10.19
N GLU A 235 -10.90 11.19 9.22
CA GLU A 235 -11.58 12.45 8.93
C GLU A 235 -12.90 12.62 9.69
N GLY A 236 -13.32 11.60 10.48
CA GLY A 236 -14.57 11.61 11.22
C GLY A 236 -15.82 11.48 10.34
N SER A 237 -15.68 11.07 9.07
CA SER A 237 -16.82 10.81 8.17
C SER A 237 -17.59 9.56 8.59
N ASN A 238 -16.92 8.61 9.24
CA ASN A 238 -17.53 7.46 9.90
C ASN A 238 -17.02 7.37 11.34
N GLU A 239 -17.87 6.89 12.26
CA GLU A 239 -17.53 6.78 13.67
C GLU A 239 -16.45 5.74 13.93
N VAL A 240 -16.58 4.57 13.30
CA VAL A 240 -15.61 3.48 13.42
C VAL A 240 -15.35 2.84 12.06
N GLY A 241 -14.30 2.04 11.98
CA GLY A 241 -14.01 1.22 10.81
C GLY A 241 -13.08 0.07 11.14
N THR A 242 -12.90 -0.84 10.16
CA THR A 242 -11.96 -1.94 10.27
C THR A 242 -10.85 -1.78 9.25
N VAL A 243 -9.61 -1.69 9.75
CA VAL A 243 -8.38 -1.49 8.98
C VAL A 243 -7.35 -2.54 9.41
N TYR A 244 -6.19 -2.56 8.79
CA TYR A 244 -5.05 -3.30 9.34
C TYR A 244 -4.30 -2.48 10.39
N TYR A 245 -3.62 -3.14 11.30
CA TYR A 245 -2.85 -2.46 12.33
C TYR A 245 -1.74 -1.59 11.72
N SER A 246 -1.11 -2.04 10.65
CA SER A 246 -0.15 -1.25 9.87
C SER A 246 -0.71 0.05 9.28
N ASP A 247 -2.02 0.13 9.00
CA ASP A 247 -2.66 1.33 8.46
C ASP A 247 -2.80 2.45 9.51
N THR A 248 -2.53 2.15 10.78
CA THR A 248 -2.55 3.14 11.88
C THR A 248 -1.21 3.83 12.07
N TYR A 249 -0.15 3.33 11.45
CA TYR A 249 1.19 3.92 11.53
C TYR A 249 1.19 5.37 11.01
N GLY A 250 1.74 6.27 11.82
CA GLY A 250 1.79 7.71 11.52
C GLY A 250 0.45 8.44 11.58
N LEU A 251 -0.59 7.78 12.11
CA LEU A 251 -1.93 8.35 12.31
C LEU A 251 -2.38 8.29 13.78
N GLU A 252 -1.46 8.11 14.71
CA GLU A 252 -1.74 7.95 16.15
C GLU A 252 -2.39 9.19 16.78
N ASP A 253 -2.23 10.36 16.15
CA ASP A 253 -2.88 11.62 16.51
C ASP A 253 -4.27 11.81 15.88
N ARG A 254 -4.67 10.93 14.96
CA ARG A 254 -5.94 10.99 14.21
C ARG A 254 -6.81 9.76 14.42
N LEU A 255 -6.20 8.61 14.67
CA LEU A 255 -6.87 7.34 14.86
C LEU A 255 -6.55 6.74 16.23
N LYS A 256 -7.59 6.22 16.85
CA LYS A 256 -7.50 5.42 18.07
C LYS A 256 -7.87 3.98 17.76
N VAL A 257 -6.97 3.05 18.06
CA VAL A 257 -7.24 1.61 18.00
C VAL A 257 -8.10 1.22 19.20
N LEU A 258 -9.27 0.67 18.93
CA LEU A 258 -10.21 0.16 19.94
C LEU A 258 -9.91 -1.30 20.28
N GLN A 259 -9.61 -2.10 19.25
CA GLN A 259 -9.28 -3.52 19.38
C GLN A 259 -8.35 -3.95 18.25
N VAL A 260 -7.29 -4.68 18.57
CA VAL A 260 -6.59 -5.53 17.60
C VAL A 260 -7.30 -6.89 17.59
N VAL A 261 -7.82 -7.31 16.44
CA VAL A 261 -8.59 -8.55 16.30
C VAL A 261 -7.63 -9.74 16.37
N PRO A 262 -7.84 -10.67 17.29
CA PRO A 262 -6.92 -11.80 17.43
C PRO A 262 -6.97 -12.74 16.21
N TYR A 263 -5.85 -13.38 15.92
CA TYR A 263 -5.72 -14.34 14.81
C TYR A 263 -6.69 -15.52 14.88
N ASP A 264 -7.17 -15.88 16.06
CA ASP A 264 -8.24 -16.90 16.21
C ASP A 264 -9.51 -16.55 15.43
N LEU A 265 -9.77 -15.26 15.23
CA LEU A 265 -10.94 -14.77 14.50
C LEU A 265 -10.65 -14.50 13.00
N THR A 266 -9.45 -14.09 12.63
CA THR A 266 -9.11 -13.81 11.23
C THR A 266 -8.34 -14.96 10.56
N GLY A 267 -7.61 -15.76 11.30
CA GLY A 267 -6.47 -16.53 10.80
C GLY A 267 -5.29 -15.59 10.51
N ASN A 268 -4.21 -16.16 10.00
CA ASN A 268 -3.06 -15.39 9.55
C ASN A 268 -3.43 -14.53 8.35
N VAL A 269 -3.07 -13.25 8.42
CA VAL A 269 -3.28 -12.28 7.34
C VAL A 269 -1.96 -12.15 6.56
N ILE A 270 -1.65 -13.19 5.78
CA ILE A 270 -0.38 -13.29 5.06
C ILE A 270 -0.37 -12.33 3.87
N TYR A 271 0.73 -11.62 3.73
CA TYR A 271 1.07 -10.78 2.60
C TYR A 271 2.15 -11.46 1.75
N PRO A 272 1.77 -12.16 0.68
CA PRO A 272 2.72 -12.73 -0.25
C PRO A 272 3.16 -11.71 -1.30
N ALA A 273 4.43 -11.81 -1.73
CA ALA A 273 4.96 -11.13 -2.91
C ALA A 273 5.47 -12.15 -3.91
N ALA A 274 5.39 -11.82 -5.20
CA ALA A 274 5.92 -12.63 -6.30
C ALA A 274 6.27 -11.77 -7.51
N GLN A 275 7.18 -12.27 -8.33
CA GLN A 275 7.43 -11.72 -9.66
C GLN A 275 6.28 -12.12 -10.61
N VAL A 276 5.78 -11.16 -11.38
CA VAL A 276 4.73 -11.34 -12.38
C VAL A 276 5.36 -11.65 -13.74
N VAL A 277 4.71 -12.46 -14.56
CA VAL A 277 5.12 -12.73 -15.93
C VAL A 277 4.83 -11.51 -16.79
N ASN A 278 5.78 -10.58 -16.85
CA ASN A 278 5.73 -9.40 -17.73
C ASN A 278 6.44 -9.73 -19.06
N LYS A 279 5.66 -9.84 -20.15
CA LYS A 279 6.19 -10.17 -21.49
C LYS A 279 6.90 -9.01 -22.18
N GLU A 280 6.75 -7.80 -21.64
CA GLU A 280 7.38 -6.59 -22.16
C GLU A 280 8.72 -6.30 -21.49
N ALA A 281 8.98 -6.90 -20.31
CA ALA A 281 10.19 -6.71 -19.53
C ALA A 281 11.42 -7.33 -20.23
N ASP A 282 12.52 -6.58 -20.27
CA ASP A 282 13.81 -7.09 -20.72
C ASP A 282 14.51 -7.95 -19.63
N GLU A 283 15.68 -8.49 -19.95
CA GLU A 283 16.44 -9.38 -19.05
C GLU A 283 16.88 -8.63 -17.74
N THR A 284 17.23 -7.35 -17.85
CA THR A 284 17.66 -6.55 -16.70
C THR A 284 16.48 -6.25 -15.78
N GLU A 285 15.34 -5.87 -16.34
CA GLU A 285 14.10 -5.62 -15.61
C GLU A 285 13.60 -6.89 -14.91
N GLN A 286 13.64 -8.05 -15.60
CA GLN A 286 13.29 -9.35 -15.00
C GLN A 286 14.23 -9.73 -13.85
N ALA A 287 15.54 -9.50 -13.99
CA ALA A 287 16.52 -9.79 -12.94
C ALA A 287 16.34 -8.86 -11.74
N ALA A 288 16.14 -7.55 -11.97
CA ALA A 288 15.93 -6.56 -10.93
C ALA A 288 14.61 -6.79 -10.18
N SER A 289 13.54 -7.18 -10.87
CA SER A 289 12.25 -7.49 -10.22
C SER A 289 12.34 -8.72 -9.32
N LYS A 290 13.08 -9.74 -9.74
CA LYS A 290 13.36 -10.92 -8.91
C LYS A 290 14.19 -10.55 -7.68
N ASP A 291 15.27 -9.79 -7.86
CA ASP A 291 16.15 -9.33 -6.78
C ASP A 291 15.36 -8.48 -5.76
N PHE A 292 14.44 -7.63 -6.22
CA PHE A 292 13.58 -6.88 -5.31
C PHE A 292 12.65 -7.79 -4.49
N VAL A 293 12.07 -8.84 -5.09
CA VAL A 293 11.28 -9.82 -4.33
C VAL A 293 12.15 -10.55 -3.29
N GLU A 294 13.39 -10.90 -3.63
CA GLU A 294 14.34 -11.50 -2.71
C GLU A 294 14.72 -10.52 -1.57
N PHE A 295 14.96 -9.24 -1.88
CA PHE A 295 15.18 -8.20 -0.87
C PHE A 295 14.02 -8.12 0.14
N LEU A 296 12.77 -8.24 -0.30
CA LEU A 296 11.62 -8.21 0.61
C LEU A 296 11.65 -9.33 1.67
N THR A 297 12.42 -10.40 1.47
CA THR A 297 12.61 -11.50 2.41
C THR A 297 13.79 -11.29 3.36
N SER A 298 14.55 -10.21 3.22
CA SER A 298 15.77 -9.94 4.00
C SER A 298 15.47 -9.50 5.44
N ASP A 299 16.47 -9.61 6.31
CA ASP A 299 16.41 -9.13 7.69
C ASP A 299 16.24 -7.60 7.76
N GLU A 300 16.81 -6.87 6.79
CA GLU A 300 16.69 -5.42 6.63
C GLU A 300 15.24 -5.03 6.32
N ALA A 301 14.62 -5.70 5.35
CA ALA A 301 13.21 -5.48 5.03
C ALA A 301 12.30 -5.86 6.21
N ALA A 302 12.57 -6.97 6.89
CA ALA A 302 11.83 -7.38 8.08
C ALA A 302 11.93 -6.34 9.21
N ALA A 303 13.09 -5.73 9.42
CA ALA A 303 13.25 -4.65 10.40
C ALA A 303 12.41 -3.41 10.04
N ILE A 304 12.35 -3.06 8.75
CA ILE A 304 11.51 -1.97 8.24
C ILE A 304 10.02 -2.32 8.47
N PHE A 305 9.57 -3.50 8.08
CA PHE A 305 8.18 -3.91 8.26
C PHE A 305 7.72 -3.83 9.73
N ARG A 306 8.54 -4.31 10.70
CA ARG A 306 8.23 -4.20 12.13
C ARG A 306 8.03 -2.76 12.58
N ASN A 307 8.81 -1.81 12.06
CA ASN A 307 8.65 -0.39 12.38
C ASN A 307 7.31 0.18 11.88
N TYR A 308 6.70 -0.43 10.86
CA TYR A 308 5.39 -0.07 10.31
C TYR A 308 4.26 -0.97 10.84
N TYR A 309 4.45 -1.60 11.99
CA TYR A 309 3.45 -2.42 12.70
C TYR A 309 3.03 -3.72 11.98
N PHE A 310 3.82 -4.19 11.02
CA PHE A 310 3.65 -5.53 10.49
C PHE A 310 4.28 -6.58 11.40
N ASP A 311 3.67 -7.76 11.42
CA ASP A 311 4.22 -8.94 12.05
C ASP A 311 5.08 -9.70 11.01
N THR A 312 6.34 -9.97 11.35
CA THR A 312 7.31 -10.64 10.47
C THR A 312 7.42 -12.12 10.77
N GLU A 313 6.63 -12.66 11.70
CA GLU A 313 6.53 -14.08 11.95
C GLU A 313 5.53 -14.67 10.94
N VAL A 314 6.05 -15.20 9.83
CA VAL A 314 5.28 -15.89 8.80
C VAL A 314 5.67 -17.37 8.77
N GLU A 315 4.66 -18.24 8.86
CA GLU A 315 4.79 -19.69 8.71
C GLU A 315 4.44 -20.13 7.28
#